data_87c2bbfb0c5c791333d1f9f5c20276f4
#
_entry.id   87c2bbfb0c5c791333d1f9f5c20276f4
#
_cell.length_a   1.000
_cell.length_b   1.000
_cell.length_c   1.000
_cell.angle_alpha   90.00
_cell.angle_beta   90.00
_cell.angle_gamma   90.00
#
_symmetry.space_group_name_H-M   'P 1'
#
loop_
_entity.id
_entity.type
_entity.pdbx_description
1 polymer ?
#
loop_
_entity_poly.entity_id
_entity_poly.type
_entity_poly.pdbx_seq_one_letter_code
_entity_poly.pdbx_strand_id
1 'polypeptide(L)'
;MHIVRPKPTSPAVKPMPVIVWIHGGAWIGGSKDSGIPLLLPFAKRGYFCASISYRFSKEAKFPAQIEDCKCAIRFLRAKAKEFNIDTERIGVWGESAGGHLAAMLGTAGDVKEFEGSGGWEGFSSRVSAVCDWFGPSDLLGQAKRSRTC
;
A
#
# COMPACT_ATOMS: atom_id res chain seq x y z
N MET A 1 4.27 3.01 -9.08
CA MET A 1 4.74 3.38 -7.73
C MET A 1 5.66 4.59 -7.82
N HIS A 2 5.55 5.55 -6.88
CA HIS A 2 6.55 6.60 -6.65
C HIS A 2 7.34 6.27 -5.40
N ILE A 3 8.65 6.52 -5.43
CA ILE A 3 9.55 6.27 -4.29
C ILE A 3 10.12 7.60 -3.82
N VAL A 4 10.03 7.86 -2.52
CA VAL A 4 10.62 8.99 -1.82
C VAL A 4 11.51 8.45 -0.71
N ARG A 5 12.80 8.69 -0.78
CA ARG A 5 13.76 8.18 0.21
C ARG A 5 14.86 9.20 0.51
N PRO A 6 15.53 9.11 1.66
CA PRO A 6 16.70 9.91 1.93
C PRO A 6 17.78 9.67 0.86
N LYS A 7 18.58 10.70 0.57
CA LYS A 7 19.81 10.48 -0.21
C LYS A 7 20.76 9.62 0.63
N PRO A 8 21.39 8.58 0.06
CA PRO A 8 22.39 7.81 0.77
C PRO A 8 23.55 8.74 1.20
N THR A 9 23.81 8.81 2.49
CA THR A 9 24.87 9.66 3.05
C THR A 9 26.13 8.87 3.42
N SER A 10 26.06 7.53 3.45
CA SER A 10 27.17 6.63 3.77
C SER A 10 26.81 5.19 3.37
N PRO A 11 27.79 4.34 3.02
CA PRO A 11 27.57 2.92 2.69
C PRO A 11 27.15 2.05 3.89
N ALA A 12 27.22 2.54 5.11
CA ALA A 12 26.91 1.79 6.34
C ALA A 12 25.56 2.15 6.99
N VAL A 13 24.59 2.64 6.23
CA VAL A 13 23.28 3.00 6.76
C VAL A 13 22.46 1.74 7.02
N LYS A 14 21.90 1.63 8.24
CA LYS A 14 20.97 0.54 8.60
C LYS A 14 19.79 0.49 7.62
N PRO A 15 19.23 -0.71 7.31
CA PRO A 15 18.07 -0.84 6.47
C PRO A 15 16.90 0.03 6.97
N MET A 16 16.26 0.76 6.06
CA MET A 16 15.22 1.73 6.36
C MET A 16 13.88 1.04 6.62
N PRO A 17 13.10 1.47 7.64
CA PRO A 17 11.70 1.08 7.73
C PRO A 17 10.92 1.68 6.56
N VAL A 18 9.85 1.01 6.16
CA VAL A 18 9.06 1.35 4.97
C VAL A 18 7.69 1.89 5.35
N ILE A 19 7.25 2.94 4.69
CA ILE A 19 5.86 3.41 4.70
C ILE A 19 5.33 3.36 3.26
N VAL A 20 4.23 2.64 3.06
CA VAL A 20 3.52 2.58 1.78
C VAL A 20 2.22 3.35 1.88
N TRP A 21 2.08 4.37 1.06
CA TRP A 21 0.83 5.15 0.94
C TRP A 21 -0.07 4.57 -0.15
N ILE A 22 -1.37 4.48 0.17
CA ILE A 22 -2.43 4.02 -0.72
C ILE A 22 -3.50 5.12 -0.80
N HIS A 23 -3.67 5.70 -1.99
CA HIS A 23 -4.60 6.81 -2.20
C HIS A 23 -6.06 6.39 -2.12
N GLY A 24 -6.93 7.34 -1.78
CA GLY A 24 -8.38 7.18 -1.86
C GLY A 24 -8.92 7.31 -3.29
N GLY A 25 -10.23 7.62 -3.40
CA GLY A 25 -10.92 7.84 -4.68
C GLY A 25 -11.96 6.78 -5.02
N ALA A 26 -12.60 6.19 -4.01
CA ALA A 26 -13.73 5.25 -4.15
C ALA A 26 -13.45 4.07 -5.12
N TRP A 27 -12.20 3.67 -5.26
CA TRP A 27 -11.69 2.63 -6.19
C TRP A 27 -11.96 2.93 -7.68
N ILE A 28 -12.39 4.15 -8.03
CA ILE A 28 -12.71 4.57 -9.40
C ILE A 28 -11.80 5.67 -9.93
N GLY A 29 -10.97 6.25 -9.08
CA GLY A 29 -10.04 7.33 -9.41
C GLY A 29 -9.00 7.54 -8.33
N GLY A 30 -8.21 8.61 -8.47
CA GLY A 30 -7.10 8.95 -7.57
C GLY A 30 -5.74 8.80 -8.24
N SER A 31 -4.68 9.13 -7.50
CA SER A 31 -3.31 9.05 -8.01
C SER A 31 -2.31 8.82 -6.89
N LYS A 32 -1.28 8.03 -7.19
CA LYS A 32 -0.09 7.90 -6.32
C LYS A 32 0.62 9.24 -6.04
N ASP A 33 0.35 10.27 -6.85
CA ASP A 33 0.96 11.59 -6.65
C ASP A 33 0.51 12.24 -5.35
N SER A 34 -0.71 11.94 -4.88
CA SER A 34 -1.28 12.49 -3.64
C SER A 34 -0.47 12.14 -2.40
N GLY A 35 0.24 11.02 -2.41
CA GLY A 35 1.06 10.58 -1.29
C GLY A 35 2.39 11.32 -1.15
N ILE A 36 2.89 11.95 -2.20
CA ILE A 36 4.24 12.54 -2.18
C ILE A 36 4.38 13.61 -1.09
N PRO A 37 3.48 14.62 -0.97
CA PRO A 37 3.60 15.63 0.08
C PRO A 37 3.52 15.04 1.50
N LEU A 38 2.68 14.02 1.70
CA LEU A 38 2.48 13.36 2.99
C LEU A 38 3.71 12.54 3.41
N LEU A 39 4.39 11.92 2.47
CA LEU A 39 5.52 11.05 2.71
C LEU A 39 6.85 11.78 2.89
N LEU A 40 7.00 12.99 2.35
CA LEU A 40 8.24 13.77 2.44
C LEU A 40 8.77 13.97 3.87
N PRO A 41 7.93 14.31 4.89
CA PRO A 41 8.40 14.44 6.27
C PRO A 41 8.98 13.14 6.85
N PHE A 42 8.42 12.00 6.46
CA PHE A 42 8.89 10.68 6.90
C PHE A 42 10.19 10.29 6.21
N ALA A 43 10.30 10.56 4.91
CA ALA A 43 11.56 10.34 4.19
C ALA A 43 12.71 11.15 4.81
N LYS A 44 12.47 12.41 5.22
CA LYS A 44 13.46 13.23 5.94
C LYS A 44 13.87 12.64 7.30
N ARG A 45 13.03 11.78 7.88
CA ARG A 45 13.27 11.06 9.15
C ARG A 45 13.91 9.68 8.96
N GLY A 46 14.32 9.34 7.74
CA GLY A 46 15.01 8.07 7.46
C GLY A 46 14.11 6.92 7.04
N TYR A 47 12.84 7.15 6.74
CA TYR A 47 11.96 6.13 6.18
C TYR A 47 12.14 6.01 4.67
N PHE A 48 12.07 4.79 4.17
CA PHE A 48 11.80 4.55 2.75
C PHE A 48 10.30 4.66 2.53
N CYS A 49 9.88 5.55 1.67
CA CYS A 49 8.47 5.82 1.42
C CYS A 49 8.10 5.45 -0.01
N ALA A 50 6.96 4.79 -0.19
CA ALA A 50 6.41 4.44 -1.48
C ALA A 50 4.96 4.87 -1.57
N SER A 51 4.56 5.51 -2.66
CA SER A 51 3.17 5.80 -2.97
C SER A 51 2.74 4.95 -4.16
N ILE A 52 1.68 4.16 -4.00
CA ILE A 52 1.25 3.17 -4.99
C ILE A 52 -0.07 3.57 -5.65
N SER A 53 -0.29 3.08 -6.87
CA SER A 53 -1.59 3.02 -7.51
C SER A 53 -2.05 1.58 -7.62
N TYR A 54 -3.33 1.39 -7.76
CA TYR A 54 -4.00 0.12 -7.99
C TYR A 54 -4.98 0.26 -9.16
N ARG A 55 -5.35 -0.84 -9.81
CA ARG A 55 -6.35 -0.86 -10.89
C ARG A 55 -7.71 -0.38 -10.38
N PHE A 56 -8.33 0.51 -11.11
CA PHE A 56 -9.65 1.00 -10.76
C PHE A 56 -10.75 0.00 -11.12
N SER A 57 -11.91 0.12 -10.48
CA SER A 57 -13.04 -0.81 -10.67
C SER A 57 -13.59 -0.81 -12.11
N LYS A 58 -13.32 0.24 -12.89
CA LYS A 58 -13.62 0.28 -14.34
C LYS A 58 -12.66 -0.56 -15.17
N GLU A 59 -11.43 -0.77 -14.70
CA GLU A 59 -10.40 -1.57 -15.37
C GLU A 59 -10.51 -3.04 -14.98
N ALA A 60 -10.69 -3.30 -13.68
CA ALA A 60 -10.79 -4.65 -13.15
C ALA A 60 -11.65 -4.68 -11.88
N LYS A 61 -12.48 -5.72 -11.77
CA LYS A 61 -13.32 -5.94 -10.58
C LYS A 61 -12.49 -6.38 -9.38
N PHE A 62 -13.05 -6.23 -8.18
CA PHE A 62 -12.50 -6.86 -6.99
C PHE A 62 -12.26 -8.38 -7.24
N PRO A 63 -11.12 -8.94 -6.81
CA PRO A 63 -10.13 -8.41 -5.85
C PRO A 63 -8.93 -7.67 -6.47
N ALA A 64 -8.95 -7.26 -7.72
CA ALA A 64 -7.80 -6.69 -8.42
C ALA A 64 -7.10 -5.55 -7.64
N GLN A 65 -7.84 -4.74 -6.90
CA GLN A 65 -7.29 -3.61 -6.12
C GLN A 65 -6.37 -4.09 -5.00
N ILE A 66 -6.79 -5.10 -4.25
CA ILE A 66 -5.98 -5.66 -3.17
C ILE A 66 -4.82 -6.51 -3.72
N GLU A 67 -5.00 -7.21 -4.83
CA GLU A 67 -3.93 -7.95 -5.52
C GLU A 67 -2.78 -7.02 -5.91
N ASP A 68 -3.09 -5.84 -6.45
CA ASP A 68 -2.10 -4.84 -6.83
C ASP A 68 -1.34 -4.29 -5.62
N CYS A 69 -2.06 -4.04 -4.51
CA CYS A 69 -1.44 -3.61 -3.25
C CYS A 69 -0.51 -4.69 -2.69
N LYS A 70 -0.93 -5.96 -2.68
CA LYS A 70 -0.11 -7.09 -2.23
C LYS A 70 1.11 -7.27 -3.13
N CYS A 71 0.95 -7.17 -4.45
CA CYS A 71 2.06 -7.20 -5.41
C CYS A 71 3.08 -6.10 -5.13
N ALA A 72 2.64 -4.88 -4.79
CA ALA A 72 3.55 -3.79 -4.43
C ALA A 72 4.38 -4.10 -3.18
N ILE A 73 3.79 -4.73 -2.15
CA ILE A 73 4.51 -5.16 -0.95
C ILE A 73 5.54 -6.24 -1.29
N ARG A 74 5.16 -7.25 -2.10
CA ARG A 74 6.08 -8.30 -2.56
C ARG A 74 7.25 -7.72 -3.35
N PHE A 75 6.99 -6.77 -4.25
CA PHE A 75 8.02 -6.06 -5.00
C PHE A 75 9.03 -5.37 -4.07
N LEU A 76 8.57 -4.66 -3.05
CA LEU A 76 9.45 -3.99 -2.10
C LEU A 76 10.35 -5.01 -1.37
N ARG A 77 9.82 -6.16 -0.97
CA ARG A 77 10.62 -7.23 -0.36
C ARG A 77 11.64 -7.83 -1.33
N ALA A 78 11.24 -8.09 -2.57
CA ALA A 78 12.14 -8.59 -3.61
C ALA A 78 13.31 -7.64 -3.87
N LYS A 79 13.06 -6.33 -3.76
CA LYS A 79 14.04 -5.26 -3.96
C LYS A 79 14.73 -4.77 -2.68
N ALA A 80 14.58 -5.49 -1.56
CA ALA A 80 15.02 -5.02 -0.26
C ALA A 80 16.52 -4.68 -0.21
N LYS A 81 17.37 -5.49 -0.82
CA LYS A 81 18.81 -5.23 -0.91
C LYS A 81 19.13 -4.00 -1.75
N GLU A 82 18.49 -3.85 -2.90
CA GLU A 82 18.67 -2.73 -3.83
C GLU A 82 18.26 -1.40 -3.18
N PHE A 83 17.17 -1.41 -2.42
CA PHE A 83 16.61 -0.23 -1.78
C PHE A 83 17.15 0.02 -0.38
N ASN A 84 17.93 -0.93 0.19
CA ASN A 84 18.38 -0.92 1.58
C ASN A 84 17.21 -0.71 2.56
N ILE A 85 16.17 -1.55 2.46
CA ILE A 85 14.99 -1.51 3.32
C ILE A 85 14.90 -2.72 4.25
N ASP A 86 14.26 -2.50 5.40
CA ASP A 86 13.97 -3.54 6.39
C ASP A 86 12.63 -4.19 6.08
N THR A 87 12.65 -5.44 5.66
CA THR A 87 11.46 -6.21 5.30
C THR A 87 10.54 -6.54 6.47
N GLU A 88 11.05 -6.48 7.69
CA GLU A 88 10.26 -6.73 8.90
C GLU A 88 9.49 -5.48 9.37
N ARG A 89 9.86 -4.31 8.85
CA ARG A 89 9.26 -3.03 9.20
C ARG A 89 8.61 -2.36 8.00
N ILE A 90 7.60 -3.01 7.41
CA ILE A 90 6.77 -2.45 6.33
C ILE A 90 5.41 -2.07 6.87
N GLY A 91 5.15 -0.78 7.02
CA GLY A 91 3.85 -0.23 7.37
C GLY A 91 3.10 0.27 6.14
N VAL A 92 1.78 0.21 6.20
CA VAL A 92 0.90 0.76 5.17
C VAL A 92 0.00 1.84 5.75
N TRP A 93 -0.26 2.87 4.97
CA TRP A 93 -1.09 4.00 5.34
C TRP A 93 -1.97 4.38 4.16
N GLY A 94 -3.26 4.45 4.37
CA GLY A 94 -4.21 4.80 3.31
C GLY A 94 -5.37 5.63 3.80
N GLU A 95 -6.01 6.34 2.89
CA GLU A 95 -7.21 7.13 3.15
C GLU A 95 -8.41 6.62 2.37
N SER A 96 -9.61 6.67 2.94
CA SER A 96 -10.87 6.31 2.28
C SER A 96 -10.78 4.92 1.63
N ALA A 97 -10.96 4.79 0.32
CA ALA A 97 -10.76 3.52 -0.40
C ALA A 97 -9.35 2.93 -0.18
N GLY A 98 -8.31 3.78 -0.08
CA GLY A 98 -6.95 3.35 0.28
C GLY A 98 -6.83 2.90 1.73
N GLY A 99 -7.58 3.50 2.66
CA GLY A 99 -7.70 3.05 4.05
C GLY A 99 -8.27 1.65 4.14
N HIS A 100 -9.37 1.37 3.41
CA HIS A 100 -9.93 0.03 3.28
C HIS A 100 -8.89 -0.98 2.75
N LEU A 101 -8.14 -0.64 1.69
CA LEU A 101 -7.09 -1.51 1.14
C LEU A 101 -5.93 -1.71 2.13
N ALA A 102 -5.58 -0.68 2.90
CA ALA A 102 -4.57 -0.78 3.97
C ALA A 102 -5.05 -1.74 5.08
N ALA A 103 -6.31 -1.63 5.52
CA ALA A 103 -6.92 -2.54 6.49
C ALA A 103 -6.93 -3.99 5.96
N MET A 104 -7.28 -4.19 4.68
CA MET A 104 -7.23 -5.52 4.04
C MET A 104 -5.81 -6.08 4.01
N LEU A 105 -4.77 -5.29 3.72
CA LEU A 105 -3.38 -5.75 3.79
C LEU A 105 -3.01 -6.24 5.18
N GLY A 106 -3.50 -5.59 6.23
CA GLY A 106 -3.24 -5.99 7.62
C GLY A 106 -3.97 -7.25 8.05
N THR A 107 -5.19 -7.48 7.55
CA THR A 107 -6.07 -8.57 8.01
C THR A 107 -6.10 -9.78 7.09
N ALA A 108 -5.75 -9.62 5.82
CA ALA A 108 -5.80 -10.67 4.81
C ALA A 108 -4.39 -11.15 4.37
N GLY A 109 -3.41 -11.11 5.27
CA GLY A 109 -2.02 -11.50 4.98
C GLY A 109 -1.88 -12.95 4.51
N ASP A 110 -2.76 -13.85 4.95
CA ASP A 110 -2.73 -15.28 4.61
C ASP A 110 -3.80 -15.70 3.59
N VAL A 111 -4.59 -14.75 3.07
CA VAL A 111 -5.66 -15.04 2.10
C VAL A 111 -5.05 -15.17 0.72
N LYS A 112 -4.87 -16.41 0.26
CA LYS A 112 -4.21 -16.74 -1.02
C LYS A 112 -4.99 -16.22 -2.22
N GLU A 113 -6.31 -16.18 -2.15
CA GLU A 113 -7.20 -15.69 -3.19
C GLU A 113 -6.98 -14.21 -3.52
N PHE A 114 -6.33 -13.47 -2.63
CA PHE A 114 -6.01 -12.06 -2.81
C PHE A 114 -4.54 -11.81 -3.21
N GLU A 115 -3.73 -12.85 -3.39
CA GLU A 115 -2.34 -12.65 -3.80
C GLU A 115 -2.21 -12.23 -5.26
N GLY A 116 -3.10 -12.70 -6.14
CA GLY A 116 -3.04 -12.44 -7.56
C GLY A 116 -1.77 -12.99 -8.23
N SER A 117 -1.63 -12.76 -9.52
CA SER A 117 -0.51 -13.23 -10.35
C SER A 117 0.39 -12.09 -10.87
N GLY A 118 0.46 -10.97 -10.14
CA GLY A 118 1.21 -9.77 -10.54
C GLY A 118 2.73 -9.88 -10.42
N GLY A 119 3.25 -11.05 -10.07
CA GLY A 119 4.69 -11.31 -9.90
C GLY A 119 5.15 -11.26 -8.45
N TRP A 120 6.44 -11.60 -8.26
CA TRP A 120 7.13 -11.64 -6.96
C TRP A 120 6.51 -12.65 -5.98
N GLU A 121 5.95 -13.74 -6.48
CA GLU A 121 5.11 -14.72 -5.75
C GLU A 121 5.89 -15.47 -4.66
N GLY A 122 7.24 -15.50 -4.75
CA GLY A 122 8.10 -16.07 -3.71
C GLY A 122 8.29 -15.18 -2.46
N PHE A 123 7.68 -13.99 -2.43
CA PHE A 123 7.80 -13.03 -1.33
C PHE A 123 6.47 -12.85 -0.60
N SER A 124 6.53 -12.61 0.71
CA SER A 124 5.35 -12.36 1.52
C SER A 124 4.74 -10.98 1.23
N SER A 125 3.42 -10.89 1.19
CA SER A 125 2.65 -9.62 1.12
C SER A 125 2.26 -9.07 2.50
N ARG A 126 2.66 -9.73 3.61
CA ARG A 126 2.32 -9.28 4.98
C ARG A 126 2.92 -7.91 5.29
N VAL A 127 2.23 -7.17 6.13
CA VAL A 127 2.68 -5.87 6.63
C VAL A 127 2.76 -5.91 8.17
N SER A 128 3.60 -5.06 8.75
CA SER A 128 3.84 -5.03 10.20
C SER A 128 3.01 -3.97 10.93
N ALA A 129 2.46 -2.99 10.21
CA ALA A 129 1.63 -1.93 10.78
C ALA A 129 0.65 -1.40 9.73
N VAL A 130 -0.52 -0.96 10.21
CA VAL A 130 -1.57 -0.36 9.37
C VAL A 130 -2.01 0.96 9.99
N CYS A 131 -2.09 1.99 9.15
CA CYS A 131 -2.76 3.25 9.48
C CYS A 131 -3.92 3.43 8.50
N ASP A 132 -5.12 3.19 8.99
CA ASP A 132 -6.36 3.35 8.22
C ASP A 132 -6.98 4.72 8.53
N TRP A 133 -7.03 5.58 7.53
CA TRP A 133 -7.76 6.84 7.61
C TRP A 133 -9.15 6.68 6.98
N PHE A 134 -10.15 6.57 7.84
CA PHE A 134 -11.58 6.53 7.49
C PHE A 134 -11.90 5.59 6.32
N GLY A 135 -11.26 4.43 6.27
CA GLY A 135 -11.59 3.37 5.30
C GLY A 135 -13.00 2.83 5.54
N PRO A 136 -13.82 2.68 4.48
CA PRO A 136 -15.14 2.10 4.64
C PRO A 136 -15.05 0.64 5.08
N SER A 137 -15.68 0.31 6.21
CA SER A 137 -15.68 -1.04 6.80
C SER A 137 -16.97 -1.81 6.55
N ASP A 138 -18.10 -1.11 6.29
CA ASP A 138 -19.42 -1.71 6.00
C ASP A 138 -19.86 -1.40 4.57
N LEU A 139 -19.26 -2.10 3.60
CA LEU A 139 -19.56 -1.91 2.17
C LEU A 139 -21.00 -2.33 1.82
N LEU A 140 -21.55 -3.35 2.47
CA LEU A 140 -22.92 -3.80 2.24
C LEU A 140 -23.94 -2.78 2.75
N GLY A 141 -23.73 -2.21 3.93
CA GLY A 141 -24.56 -1.14 4.46
C GLY A 141 -24.48 0.14 3.63
N GLN A 142 -23.31 0.49 3.11
CA GLN A 142 -23.15 1.62 2.20
C GLN A 142 -23.91 1.41 0.89
N ALA A 143 -23.81 0.23 0.28
CA ALA A 143 -24.52 -0.10 -0.96
C ALA A 143 -26.04 -0.07 -0.80
N LYS A 144 -26.57 -0.46 0.36
CA LYS A 144 -28.01 -0.35 0.68
C LYS A 144 -28.44 1.11 0.81
N ARG A 145 -27.68 1.94 1.53
CA ARG A 145 -27.99 3.37 1.72
C ARG A 145 -27.97 4.16 0.41
N SER A 146 -27.06 3.85 -0.52
CA SER A 146 -26.97 4.54 -1.81
C SER A 146 -28.11 4.20 -2.78
N ARG A 147 -28.91 3.14 -2.51
CA ARG A 147 -30.09 2.77 -3.34
C ARG A 147 -31.40 3.39 -2.86
N THR A 148 -31.38 4.07 -1.72
CA THR A 148 -32.56 4.69 -1.08
C THR A 148 -32.60 6.22 -1.19
N CYS A 149 -31.65 6.81 -1.94
CA CYS A 149 -31.61 8.25 -2.27
C CYS A 149 -31.98 8.48 -3.72
#